data_808b11489e60b00e93406b1baa7d5840
#
_entry.id   808b11489e60b00e93406b1baa7d5840
#
_cell.length_a   1.000
_cell.length_b   1.000
_cell.length_c   1.000
_cell.angle_alpha   90.00
_cell.angle_beta   90.00
_cell.angle_gamma   90.00
#
_symmetry.space_group_name_H-M   'P 1'
#
loop_
_entity.id
_entity.type
_entity.pdbx_description
1 polymer ?
#
loop_
_entity_poly.entity_id
_entity_poly.type
_entity_poly.pdbx_seq_one_letter_code
_entity_poly.pdbx_strand_id
1 'polypeptide(L)'
;MDNRPIGVYDSGFGGLSVWRELYRALPDESLIYLGDGKNCPYGSLPEERIREYAEQSVGELVGRGCKLIVVACNTATAAAITYLRERFSQIPIVGLEPAVKPACQMTKSRKVAVVATERSLGSEKFRRAVERYGEGVEVIKVVGEGFVEAVESDQEQSPATRQKVEAVIEPLIKSGVDVIVLGCTHYPFLKSVIRNVVGERRVQIIDSGEAVEKRVESLLDKYDIRASEENDAQYEFLTFADDDYRERLRRKAFGE
;
A
#
# COMPACT_ATOMS: atom_id res chain seq x y z
N MET A 1 -21.91 -13.14 -12.08
CA MET A 1 -21.46 -13.23 -10.68
C MET A 1 -20.30 -14.20 -10.59
N ASP A 2 -19.28 -13.90 -9.80
CA ASP A 2 -18.07 -14.70 -9.71
C ASP A 2 -17.56 -14.69 -8.24
N ASN A 3 -17.78 -15.78 -7.51
CA ASN A 3 -17.44 -15.90 -6.07
C ASN A 3 -15.96 -16.27 -5.83
N ARG A 4 -15.13 -16.32 -6.88
CA ARG A 4 -13.68 -16.49 -6.73
C ARG A 4 -13.07 -15.31 -5.96
N PRO A 5 -12.01 -15.52 -5.18
CA PRO A 5 -11.46 -14.48 -4.33
C PRO A 5 -10.72 -13.39 -5.10
N ILE A 6 -10.57 -12.22 -4.46
CA ILE A 6 -9.62 -11.19 -4.84
C ILE A 6 -8.30 -11.48 -4.11
N GLY A 7 -7.20 -11.56 -4.84
CA GLY A 7 -5.87 -11.72 -4.27
C GLY A 7 -5.22 -10.37 -3.94
N VAL A 8 -4.69 -10.22 -2.74
CA VAL A 8 -3.95 -9.03 -2.30
C VAL A 8 -2.54 -9.44 -1.93
N TYR A 9 -1.54 -8.92 -2.65
CA TYR A 9 -0.13 -9.22 -2.43
C TYR A 9 0.64 -8.00 -1.92
N ASP A 10 1.45 -8.20 -0.91
CA ASP A 10 2.43 -7.23 -0.39
C ASP A 10 3.74 -7.91 0.00
N SER A 11 4.81 -7.14 0.14
CA SER A 11 6.10 -7.65 0.64
C SER A 11 6.08 -8.07 2.12
N GLY A 12 5.06 -7.65 2.89
CA GLY A 12 4.97 -7.93 4.32
C GLY A 12 3.60 -7.62 4.91
N PHE A 13 3.55 -6.91 6.05
CA PHE A 13 2.31 -6.50 6.71
C PHE A 13 1.64 -5.29 6.05
N GLY A 14 2.41 -4.46 5.33
CA GLY A 14 1.95 -3.16 4.85
C GLY A 14 0.66 -3.19 4.07
N GLY A 15 0.52 -4.13 3.14
CA GLY A 15 -0.66 -4.30 2.30
C GLY A 15 -1.95 -4.60 3.04
N LEU A 16 -1.88 -4.98 4.33
CA LEU A 16 -3.08 -5.11 5.17
C LEU A 16 -3.81 -3.76 5.34
N SER A 17 -3.14 -2.63 5.16
CA SER A 17 -3.79 -1.32 5.11
C SER A 17 -4.78 -1.23 3.94
N VAL A 18 -4.43 -1.78 2.78
CA VAL A 18 -5.30 -1.86 1.59
C VAL A 18 -6.33 -2.98 1.75
N TRP A 19 -5.92 -4.13 2.26
CA TRP A 19 -6.83 -5.26 2.53
C TRP A 19 -7.99 -4.84 3.43
N ARG A 20 -7.74 -4.03 4.48
CA ARG A 20 -8.78 -3.50 5.37
C ARG A 20 -9.79 -2.60 4.66
N GLU A 21 -9.35 -1.80 3.69
CA GLU A 21 -10.28 -0.97 2.90
C GLU A 21 -11.18 -1.85 2.01
N LEU A 22 -10.61 -2.87 1.35
CA LEU A 22 -11.38 -3.83 0.57
C LEU A 22 -12.35 -4.63 1.44
N TYR A 23 -11.89 -5.14 2.59
CA TYR A 23 -12.71 -5.88 3.55
C TYR A 23 -13.94 -5.10 4.01
N ARG A 24 -13.79 -3.78 4.25
CA ARG A 24 -14.90 -2.91 4.70
C ARG A 24 -15.85 -2.53 3.57
N ALA A 25 -15.32 -2.26 2.39
CA ALA A 25 -16.09 -1.73 1.27
C ALA A 25 -16.78 -2.83 0.45
N LEU A 26 -16.23 -4.04 0.45
CA LEU A 26 -16.66 -5.16 -0.38
C LEU A 26 -16.96 -6.40 0.49
N PRO A 27 -17.99 -6.36 1.34
CA PRO A 27 -18.24 -7.40 2.35
C PRO A 27 -18.57 -8.77 1.75
N ASP A 28 -19.08 -8.82 0.51
CA ASP A 28 -19.44 -10.08 -0.16
C ASP A 28 -18.26 -10.70 -0.92
N GLU A 29 -17.12 -10.01 -1.02
CA GLU A 29 -15.94 -10.49 -1.72
C GLU A 29 -15.01 -11.30 -0.83
N SER A 30 -14.70 -12.53 -1.24
CA SER A 30 -13.65 -13.31 -0.60
C SER A 30 -12.28 -12.73 -0.90
N LEU A 31 -11.38 -12.69 0.09
CA LEU A 31 -10.05 -12.11 -0.03
C LEU A 31 -8.98 -13.12 0.36
N ILE A 32 -7.94 -13.26 -0.48
CA ILE A 32 -6.70 -13.96 -0.11
C ILE A 32 -5.59 -12.92 0.01
N TYR A 33 -5.01 -12.77 1.20
CA TYR A 33 -3.84 -11.94 1.44
C TYR A 33 -2.57 -12.78 1.39
N LEU A 34 -1.56 -12.36 0.60
CA LEU A 34 -0.23 -12.94 0.60
C LEU A 34 0.80 -11.88 1.00
N GLY A 35 1.40 -12.04 2.18
CA GLY A 35 2.52 -11.23 2.66
C GLY A 35 3.83 -11.98 2.56
N ASP A 36 4.77 -11.52 1.72
CA ASP A 36 6.11 -12.14 1.57
C ASP A 36 7.04 -11.74 2.71
N GLY A 37 6.71 -12.15 3.93
CA GLY A 37 7.51 -11.86 5.12
C GLY A 37 8.93 -12.43 5.09
N LYS A 38 9.18 -13.47 4.29
CA LYS A 38 10.50 -14.08 4.15
C LYS A 38 11.53 -13.14 3.52
N ASN A 39 11.10 -12.31 2.57
CA ASN A 39 11.98 -11.45 1.78
C ASN A 39 11.76 -9.94 2.08
N CYS A 40 10.91 -9.61 3.05
CA CYS A 40 10.68 -8.23 3.50
C CYS A 40 11.92 -7.68 4.26
N PRO A 41 12.25 -6.39 4.10
CA PRO A 41 11.61 -5.37 3.27
C PRO A 41 12.18 -5.29 1.84
N TYR A 42 11.33 -4.96 0.85
CA TYR A 42 11.74 -4.85 -0.56
C TYR A 42 12.49 -3.55 -0.89
N GLY A 43 12.45 -2.56 -0.02
CA GLY A 43 12.95 -1.20 -0.30
C GLY A 43 14.41 -1.13 -0.74
N SER A 44 15.25 -2.04 -0.25
CA SER A 44 16.71 -2.12 -0.54
C SER A 44 17.07 -3.17 -1.61
N LEU A 45 16.10 -3.98 -2.08
CA LEU A 45 16.40 -5.07 -3.00
C LEU A 45 16.60 -4.57 -4.44
N PRO A 46 17.42 -5.29 -5.26
CA PRO A 46 17.50 -5.05 -6.71
C PRO A 46 16.15 -5.25 -7.39
N GLU A 47 15.89 -4.51 -8.47
CA GLU A 47 14.60 -4.57 -9.20
C GLU A 47 14.28 -5.96 -9.72
N GLU A 48 15.29 -6.69 -10.23
CA GLU A 48 15.13 -8.05 -10.73
C GLU A 48 14.62 -8.99 -9.65
N ARG A 49 15.18 -8.89 -8.42
CA ARG A 49 14.73 -9.69 -7.29
C ARG A 49 13.29 -9.38 -6.88
N ILE A 50 12.94 -8.10 -6.86
CA ILE A 50 11.56 -7.69 -6.56
C ILE A 50 10.60 -8.26 -7.62
N ARG A 51 11.01 -8.27 -8.89
CA ARG A 51 10.22 -8.81 -9.99
C ARG A 51 10.02 -10.33 -9.85
N GLU A 52 11.08 -11.07 -9.53
CA GLU A 52 11.02 -12.52 -9.27
C GLU A 52 10.05 -12.84 -8.13
N TYR A 53 10.16 -12.16 -6.98
CA TYR A 53 9.29 -12.37 -5.84
C TYR A 53 7.84 -11.97 -6.12
N ALA A 54 7.64 -10.89 -6.85
CA ALA A 54 6.31 -10.44 -7.25
C ALA A 54 5.65 -11.43 -8.23
N GLU A 55 6.41 -12.00 -9.18
CA GLU A 55 5.90 -13.05 -10.08
C GLU A 55 5.52 -14.31 -9.31
N GLN A 56 6.35 -14.77 -8.38
CA GLN A 56 6.06 -15.92 -7.53
C GLN A 56 4.77 -15.70 -6.72
N SER A 57 4.65 -14.54 -6.06
CA SER A 57 3.50 -14.21 -5.22
C SER A 57 2.20 -14.08 -6.01
N VAL A 58 2.24 -13.39 -7.14
CA VAL A 58 1.07 -13.26 -8.03
C VAL A 58 0.73 -14.60 -8.66
N GLY A 59 1.73 -15.40 -9.04
CA GLY A 59 1.53 -16.76 -9.56
C GLY A 59 0.82 -17.68 -8.56
N GLU A 60 1.17 -17.61 -7.27
CA GLU A 60 0.49 -18.34 -6.21
C GLU A 60 -0.99 -17.94 -6.09
N LEU A 61 -1.28 -16.63 -6.08
CA LEU A 61 -2.66 -16.14 -6.01
C LEU A 61 -3.49 -16.52 -7.25
N VAL A 62 -2.87 -16.46 -8.44
CA VAL A 62 -3.51 -16.91 -9.69
C VAL A 62 -3.76 -18.42 -9.65
N GLY A 63 -2.81 -19.22 -9.18
CA GLY A 63 -2.95 -20.65 -9.00
C GLY A 63 -4.09 -21.04 -8.04
N ARG A 64 -4.42 -20.18 -7.08
CA ARG A 64 -5.57 -20.32 -6.18
C ARG A 64 -6.90 -19.83 -6.76
N GLY A 65 -6.90 -19.44 -8.02
CA GLY A 65 -8.10 -19.05 -8.73
C GLY A 65 -8.58 -17.62 -8.44
N CYS A 66 -7.73 -16.71 -7.95
CA CYS A 66 -8.13 -15.32 -7.75
C CYS A 66 -8.59 -14.69 -9.08
N LYS A 67 -9.74 -14.01 -9.05
CA LYS A 67 -10.35 -13.35 -10.22
C LYS A 67 -9.77 -11.97 -10.52
N LEU A 68 -9.13 -11.34 -9.54
CA LEU A 68 -8.48 -10.03 -9.60
C LEU A 68 -7.31 -10.02 -8.62
N ILE A 69 -6.21 -9.36 -8.99
CA ILE A 69 -5.04 -9.21 -8.12
C ILE A 69 -4.81 -7.73 -7.79
N VAL A 70 -4.55 -7.46 -6.51
CA VAL A 70 -4.07 -6.16 -6.02
C VAL A 70 -2.62 -6.32 -5.57
N VAL A 71 -1.69 -5.68 -6.28
CA VAL A 71 -0.30 -5.55 -5.85
C VAL A 71 -0.23 -4.39 -4.85
N ALA A 72 -0.48 -4.72 -3.58
CA ALA A 72 -0.60 -3.78 -2.47
C ALA A 72 0.77 -3.39 -1.89
N CYS A 73 1.80 -3.30 -2.71
CA CYS A 73 3.14 -2.86 -2.37
C CYS A 73 3.59 -1.79 -3.35
N ASN A 74 3.85 -0.56 -2.88
CA ASN A 74 4.32 0.52 -3.75
C ASN A 74 5.66 0.16 -4.42
N THR A 75 6.57 -0.46 -3.68
CA THR A 75 7.89 -0.89 -4.17
C THR A 75 7.75 -1.97 -5.25
N ALA A 76 6.94 -3.00 -5.01
CA ALA A 76 6.67 -4.06 -6.00
C ALA A 76 5.91 -3.50 -7.21
N THR A 77 4.95 -2.60 -7.01
CA THR A 77 4.25 -1.92 -8.11
C THR A 77 5.22 -1.14 -8.99
N ALA A 78 6.14 -0.38 -8.39
CA ALA A 78 7.13 0.39 -9.15
C ALA A 78 8.04 -0.51 -10.01
N ALA A 79 8.49 -1.64 -9.46
CA ALA A 79 9.45 -2.55 -10.10
C ALA A 79 8.82 -3.55 -11.07
N ALA A 80 7.58 -4.01 -10.83
CA ALA A 80 7.07 -5.22 -11.49
C ALA A 80 5.72 -5.08 -12.18
N ILE A 81 4.92 -4.03 -11.96
CA ILE A 81 3.51 -4.03 -12.39
C ILE A 81 3.31 -4.18 -13.90
N THR A 82 4.18 -3.59 -14.73
CA THR A 82 4.08 -3.73 -16.20
C THR A 82 4.34 -5.17 -16.62
N TYR A 83 5.43 -5.74 -16.10
CA TYR A 83 5.78 -7.14 -16.32
C TYR A 83 4.67 -8.10 -15.85
N LEU A 84 4.12 -7.90 -14.66
CA LEU A 84 3.05 -8.74 -14.12
C LEU A 84 1.78 -8.70 -15.00
N ARG A 85 1.41 -7.53 -15.51
CA ARG A 85 0.26 -7.37 -16.42
C ARG A 85 0.45 -8.06 -17.75
N GLU A 86 1.67 -8.11 -18.27
CA GLU A 86 2.01 -8.86 -19.48
C GLU A 86 2.00 -10.37 -19.22
N ARG A 87 2.61 -10.77 -18.12
CA ARG A 87 2.77 -12.19 -17.72
C ARG A 87 1.45 -12.86 -17.36
N PHE A 88 0.54 -12.13 -16.70
CA PHE A 88 -0.78 -12.61 -16.25
C PHE A 88 -1.90 -11.83 -16.94
N SER A 89 -1.83 -11.68 -18.27
CA SER A 89 -2.72 -10.81 -19.05
C SER A 89 -4.20 -11.18 -19.00
N GLN A 90 -4.53 -12.41 -18.60
CA GLN A 90 -5.90 -12.91 -18.46
C GLN A 90 -6.62 -12.42 -17.18
N ILE A 91 -5.89 -11.82 -16.23
CA ILE A 91 -6.44 -11.38 -14.93
C ILE A 91 -6.20 -9.88 -14.76
N PRO A 92 -7.20 -9.09 -14.33
CA PRO A 92 -7.00 -7.69 -14.02
C PRO A 92 -6.06 -7.53 -12.81
N ILE A 93 -5.02 -6.69 -12.97
CA ILE A 93 -4.05 -6.41 -11.91
C ILE A 93 -4.06 -4.92 -11.58
N VAL A 94 -4.38 -4.60 -10.33
CA VAL A 94 -4.31 -3.27 -9.74
C VAL A 94 -2.97 -3.10 -9.04
N GLY A 95 -2.26 -2.02 -9.30
CA GLY A 95 -1.05 -1.65 -8.59
C GLY A 95 -1.24 -0.34 -7.83
N LEU A 96 -0.43 -0.12 -6.81
CA LEU A 96 -0.44 1.10 -6.01
C LEU A 96 0.50 2.16 -6.59
N GLU A 97 0.06 3.40 -6.49
CA GLU A 97 0.89 4.57 -6.78
C GLU A 97 0.71 5.59 -5.65
N PRO A 98 1.77 6.30 -5.26
CA PRO A 98 1.63 7.38 -4.28
C PRO A 98 0.58 8.40 -4.72
N ALA A 99 -0.23 8.87 -3.78
CA ALA A 99 -1.37 9.76 -4.01
C ALA A 99 -0.94 11.22 -4.35
N VAL A 100 0.00 11.39 -5.31
CA VAL A 100 0.54 12.69 -5.74
C VAL A 100 -0.55 13.57 -6.34
N LYS A 101 -1.36 13.02 -7.26
CA LYS A 101 -2.43 13.78 -7.91
C LYS A 101 -3.41 14.39 -6.90
N PRO A 102 -4.07 13.63 -6.02
CA PRO A 102 -5.00 14.21 -5.04
C PRO A 102 -4.28 15.18 -4.09
N ALA A 103 -3.04 14.89 -3.67
CA ALA A 103 -2.28 15.77 -2.81
C ALA A 103 -2.06 17.16 -3.44
N CYS A 104 -1.62 17.21 -4.70
CA CYS A 104 -1.42 18.45 -5.42
C CYS A 104 -2.72 19.24 -5.66
N GLN A 105 -3.86 18.55 -5.74
CA GLN A 105 -5.17 19.19 -5.87
C GLN A 105 -5.72 19.71 -4.54
N MET A 106 -5.34 19.10 -3.41
CA MET A 106 -5.85 19.43 -2.08
C MET A 106 -5.06 20.54 -1.38
N THR A 107 -3.75 20.67 -1.69
CA THR A 107 -2.87 21.63 -1.00
C THR A 107 -3.31 23.07 -1.21
N LYS A 108 -3.28 23.83 -0.11
CA LYS A 108 -3.51 25.28 -0.12
C LYS A 108 -2.20 26.06 0.00
N SER A 109 -1.20 25.49 0.68
CA SER A 109 0.13 26.06 0.82
C SER A 109 1.00 25.90 -0.43
N ARG A 110 0.58 25.07 -1.40
CA ARG A 110 1.36 24.61 -2.55
C ARG A 110 2.63 23.84 -2.15
N LYS A 111 2.63 23.23 -0.98
CA LYS A 111 3.71 22.37 -0.47
C LYS A 111 3.15 21.04 -0.03
N VAL A 112 3.58 19.99 -0.67
CA VAL A 112 3.17 18.61 -0.40
C VAL A 112 4.39 17.79 -0.03
N ALA A 113 4.32 17.00 1.03
CA ALA A 113 5.35 16.01 1.31
C ALA A 113 4.89 14.61 0.88
N VAL A 114 5.78 13.85 0.25
CA VAL A 114 5.58 12.43 -0.02
C VAL A 114 6.61 11.65 0.78
N VAL A 115 6.13 10.97 1.82
CA VAL A 115 6.94 10.08 2.65
C VAL A 115 6.78 8.66 2.10
N ALA A 116 7.88 8.07 1.61
CA ALA A 116 7.85 6.74 0.98
C ALA A 116 9.22 6.04 1.11
N THR A 117 9.34 4.84 0.55
CA THR A 117 10.65 4.18 0.43
C THR A 117 11.50 4.86 -0.64
N GLU A 118 12.82 4.80 -0.49
CA GLU A 118 13.77 5.37 -1.46
C GLU A 118 13.47 4.91 -2.89
N ARG A 119 13.25 3.61 -3.09
CA ARG A 119 12.91 3.05 -4.40
C ARG A 119 11.60 3.61 -4.97
N SER A 120 10.58 3.76 -4.15
CA SER A 120 9.30 4.35 -4.59
C SER A 120 9.48 5.80 -5.06
N LEU A 121 10.25 6.61 -4.30
CA LEU A 121 10.54 8.01 -4.62
C LEU A 121 11.45 8.18 -5.85
N GLY A 122 12.33 7.20 -6.10
CA GLY A 122 13.22 7.17 -7.29
C GLY A 122 12.57 6.59 -8.54
N SER A 123 11.35 6.03 -8.46
CA SER A 123 10.71 5.35 -9.57
C SER A 123 10.29 6.31 -10.70
N GLU A 124 10.36 5.81 -11.93
CA GLU A 124 9.88 6.51 -13.13
C GLU A 124 8.40 6.90 -13.02
N LYS A 125 7.57 6.03 -12.42
CA LYS A 125 6.15 6.31 -12.19
C LYS A 125 5.93 7.49 -11.26
N PHE A 126 6.68 7.54 -10.16
CA PHE A 126 6.60 8.67 -9.23
C PHE A 126 7.06 9.96 -9.91
N ARG A 127 8.18 9.92 -10.66
CA ARG A 127 8.67 11.08 -11.42
C ARG A 127 7.62 11.61 -12.38
N ARG A 128 7.01 10.73 -13.20
CA ARG A 128 5.92 11.11 -14.13
C ARG A 128 4.69 11.67 -13.42
N ALA A 129 4.33 11.14 -12.26
CA ALA A 129 3.22 11.67 -11.47
C ALA A 129 3.50 13.10 -10.99
N VAL A 130 4.71 13.38 -10.51
CA VAL A 130 5.13 14.73 -10.10
C VAL A 130 5.17 15.68 -11.30
N GLU A 131 5.75 15.29 -12.44
CA GLU A 131 5.78 16.09 -13.68
C GLU A 131 4.37 16.44 -14.16
N ARG A 132 3.46 15.48 -14.09
CA ARG A 132 2.09 15.64 -14.62
C ARG A 132 1.17 16.45 -13.72
N TYR A 133 1.33 16.35 -12.40
CA TYR A 133 0.37 16.91 -11.44
C TYR A 133 0.95 17.93 -10.47
N GLY A 134 2.29 18.08 -10.45
CA GLY A 134 2.99 18.96 -9.51
C GLY A 134 3.24 20.37 -10.03
N GLU A 135 2.66 20.76 -11.17
CA GLU A 135 2.84 22.12 -11.69
C GLU A 135 2.39 23.17 -10.66
N GLY A 136 3.28 24.09 -10.31
CA GLY A 136 3.06 25.13 -9.30
C GLY A 136 2.96 24.61 -7.85
N VAL A 137 3.34 23.35 -7.59
CA VAL A 137 3.37 22.74 -6.24
C VAL A 137 4.79 22.24 -5.94
N GLU A 138 5.32 22.61 -4.78
CA GLU A 138 6.57 22.04 -4.27
C GLU A 138 6.30 20.64 -3.70
N VAL A 139 6.82 19.60 -4.36
CA VAL A 139 6.69 18.20 -3.91
C VAL A 139 7.98 17.79 -3.20
N ILE A 140 7.95 17.76 -1.87
CA ILE A 140 9.07 17.39 -1.00
C ILE A 140 9.09 15.86 -0.85
N LYS A 141 10.21 15.23 -1.25
CA LYS A 141 10.42 13.79 -1.16
C LYS A 141 11.15 13.46 0.13
N VAL A 142 10.62 12.54 0.92
CA VAL A 142 11.24 12.13 2.20
C VAL A 142 11.18 10.62 2.35
N VAL A 143 12.33 10.03 2.71
CA VAL A 143 12.40 8.60 3.06
C VAL A 143 11.94 8.42 4.51
N GLY A 144 11.00 7.51 4.73
CA GLY A 144 10.55 7.13 6.08
C GLY A 144 11.46 6.05 6.68
N GLU A 145 12.65 6.43 7.11
CA GLU A 145 13.64 5.49 7.67
C GLU A 145 13.12 4.80 8.93
N GLY A 146 13.18 3.46 8.95
CA GLY A 146 12.74 2.63 10.07
C GLY A 146 11.23 2.54 10.26
N PHE A 147 10.41 3.11 9.36
CA PHE A 147 8.95 3.03 9.45
C PHE A 147 8.43 1.64 9.07
N VAL A 148 9.02 1.01 8.06
CA VAL A 148 8.67 -0.36 7.64
C VAL A 148 9.01 -1.34 8.77
N GLU A 149 10.22 -1.26 9.31
CA GLU A 149 10.72 -2.12 10.37
C GLU A 149 9.88 -1.99 11.66
N ALA A 150 9.43 -0.77 11.97
CA ALA A 150 8.55 -0.54 13.12
C ALA A 150 7.21 -1.27 12.98
N VAL A 151 6.63 -1.30 11.78
CA VAL A 151 5.37 -2.00 11.51
C VAL A 151 5.56 -3.52 11.45
N GLU A 152 6.64 -3.99 10.82
CA GLU A 152 6.96 -5.42 10.74
C GLU A 152 7.27 -6.05 12.11
N SER A 153 7.73 -5.24 13.08
CA SER A 153 8.04 -5.69 14.44
C SER A 153 6.97 -5.34 15.47
N ASP A 154 5.77 -4.91 15.05
CA ASP A 154 4.66 -4.49 15.92
C ASP A 154 5.06 -3.39 16.94
N GLN A 155 5.96 -2.46 16.50
CA GLN A 155 6.50 -1.39 17.33
C GLN A 155 5.96 0.00 16.95
N GLU A 156 4.79 0.08 16.32
CA GLU A 156 4.20 1.34 15.81
C GLU A 156 4.05 2.39 16.92
N GLN A 157 3.71 1.96 18.13
CA GLN A 157 3.45 2.84 19.28
C GLN A 157 4.66 3.03 20.20
N SER A 158 5.81 2.42 19.88
CA SER A 158 7.00 2.51 20.74
C SER A 158 7.55 3.94 20.80
N PRO A 159 8.21 4.32 21.93
CA PRO A 159 8.87 5.63 22.04
C PRO A 159 9.91 5.86 20.94
N ALA A 160 10.64 4.81 20.52
CA ALA A 160 11.64 4.88 19.47
C ALA A 160 10.99 5.18 18.10
N THR A 161 9.85 4.56 17.80
CA THR A 161 9.09 4.84 16.57
C THR A 161 8.55 6.27 16.59
N ARG A 162 8.03 6.73 17.72
CA ARG A 162 7.57 8.12 17.87
C ARG A 162 8.68 9.13 17.57
N GLN A 163 9.88 8.91 18.10
CA GLN A 163 11.05 9.78 17.81
C GLN A 163 11.40 9.80 16.33
N LYS A 164 11.40 8.64 15.66
CA LYS A 164 11.63 8.56 14.21
C LYS A 164 10.57 9.32 13.41
N VAL A 165 9.30 9.14 13.76
CA VAL A 165 8.19 9.85 13.11
C VAL A 165 8.31 11.35 13.31
N GLU A 166 8.62 11.81 14.53
CA GLU A 166 8.81 13.22 14.85
C GLU A 166 9.97 13.82 14.06
N ALA A 167 11.10 13.13 13.97
CA ALA A 167 12.27 13.58 13.21
C ALA A 167 11.98 13.76 11.70
N VAL A 168 11.07 12.96 11.14
CA VAL A 168 10.64 13.06 9.73
C VAL A 168 9.56 14.13 9.54
N ILE A 169 8.54 14.12 10.39
CA ILE A 169 7.31 14.90 10.16
C ILE A 169 7.43 16.35 10.63
N GLU A 170 8.09 16.62 11.76
CA GLU A 170 8.18 17.97 12.30
C GLU A 170 8.90 18.98 11.37
N PRO A 171 10.00 18.64 10.68
CA PRO A 171 10.61 19.53 9.70
C PRO A 171 9.68 19.87 8.53
N LEU A 172 8.86 18.89 8.08
CA LEU A 172 7.89 19.10 6.99
C LEU A 172 6.82 20.12 7.38
N ILE A 173 6.29 19.99 8.57
CA ILE A 173 5.29 20.92 9.09
C ILE A 173 5.89 22.33 9.23
N LYS A 174 7.11 22.44 9.76
CA LYS A 174 7.84 23.73 9.90
C LYS A 174 8.13 24.38 8.53
N SER A 175 8.29 23.60 7.48
CA SER A 175 8.48 24.12 6.11
C SER A 175 7.18 24.62 5.46
N GLY A 176 6.03 24.44 6.11
CA GLY A 176 4.72 24.88 5.62
C GLY A 176 3.98 23.85 4.76
N VAL A 177 4.37 22.57 4.83
CA VAL A 177 3.61 21.45 4.23
C VAL A 177 2.22 21.37 4.87
N ASP A 178 1.18 21.29 4.05
CA ASP A 178 -0.21 21.14 4.50
C ASP A 178 -0.85 19.82 4.02
N VAL A 179 -0.15 19.03 3.18
CA VAL A 179 -0.56 17.68 2.78
C VAL A 179 0.62 16.74 2.86
N ILE A 180 0.46 15.64 3.60
CA ILE A 180 1.44 14.55 3.70
C ILE A 180 0.85 13.31 3.05
N VAL A 181 1.56 12.78 2.06
CA VAL A 181 1.23 11.51 1.38
C VAL A 181 2.03 10.39 2.02
N LEU A 182 1.35 9.36 2.48
CA LEU A 182 1.94 8.11 2.93
C LEU A 182 2.10 7.18 1.71
N GLY A 183 3.26 7.24 1.07
CA GLY A 183 3.59 6.55 -0.17
C GLY A 183 4.15 5.14 0.00
N CYS A 184 3.92 4.52 1.15
CA CYS A 184 4.23 3.13 1.47
C CYS A 184 3.07 2.52 2.25
N THR A 185 2.70 1.28 1.95
CA THR A 185 1.58 0.55 2.57
C THR A 185 1.73 0.31 4.06
N HIS A 186 2.94 0.32 4.58
CA HIS A 186 3.20 0.23 6.02
C HIS A 186 2.84 1.52 6.78
N TYR A 187 3.00 2.67 6.16
CA TYR A 187 2.89 3.96 6.86
C TYR A 187 1.48 4.32 7.35
N PRO A 188 0.36 3.84 6.77
CA PRO A 188 -0.97 4.00 7.36
C PRO A 188 -1.10 3.46 8.79
N PHE A 189 -0.30 2.43 9.17
CA PHE A 189 -0.26 1.93 10.55
C PHE A 189 0.35 2.93 11.54
N LEU A 190 1.12 3.89 11.05
CA LEU A 190 1.71 4.98 11.83
C LEU A 190 0.84 6.25 11.86
N LYS A 191 -0.36 6.26 11.22
CA LYS A 191 -1.22 7.44 11.15
C LYS A 191 -1.53 8.06 12.51
N SER A 192 -1.77 7.25 13.53
CA SER A 192 -2.04 7.74 14.89
C SER A 192 -0.84 8.50 15.47
N VAL A 193 0.36 7.96 15.32
CA VAL A 193 1.60 8.58 15.77
C VAL A 193 1.89 9.86 14.98
N ILE A 194 1.72 9.82 13.65
CA ILE A 194 1.88 11.00 12.78
C ILE A 194 0.88 12.10 13.16
N ARG A 195 -0.40 11.75 13.41
CA ARG A 195 -1.42 12.70 13.87
C ARG A 195 -1.07 13.35 15.21
N ASN A 196 -0.50 12.58 16.14
CA ASN A 196 -0.03 13.10 17.43
C ASN A 196 1.11 14.12 17.24
N VAL A 197 2.04 13.88 16.30
CA VAL A 197 3.10 14.85 15.94
C VAL A 197 2.52 16.08 15.24
N VAL A 198 1.57 15.89 14.34
CA VAL A 198 0.87 16.99 13.65
C VAL A 198 0.10 17.85 14.66
N GLY A 199 -0.54 17.25 15.67
CA GLY A 199 -1.34 17.94 16.68
C GLY A 199 -2.53 18.69 16.05
N GLU A 200 -2.78 19.92 16.52
CA GLU A 200 -3.89 20.77 16.03
C GLU A 200 -3.59 21.49 14.70
N ARG A 201 -2.41 21.28 14.13
CA ARG A 201 -2.01 21.92 12.85
C ARG A 201 -2.86 21.39 11.69
N ARG A 202 -3.20 22.27 10.77
CA ARG A 202 -4.05 21.93 9.60
C ARG A 202 -3.24 21.21 8.52
N VAL A 203 -2.85 19.97 8.78
CA VAL A 203 -2.14 19.11 7.83
C VAL A 203 -3.01 17.90 7.49
N GLN A 204 -3.25 17.67 6.21
CA GLN A 204 -3.96 16.49 5.72
C GLN A 204 -2.99 15.34 5.55
N ILE A 205 -3.39 14.14 5.98
CA ILE A 205 -2.61 12.90 5.83
C ILE A 205 -3.41 11.96 4.95
N ILE A 206 -2.88 11.65 3.77
CA ILE A 206 -3.54 10.79 2.79
C ILE A 206 -2.64 9.60 2.40
N ASP A 207 -3.25 8.53 1.95
CA ASP A 207 -2.60 7.37 1.33
C ASP A 207 -3.37 6.89 0.10
N SER A 208 -3.00 5.73 -0.44
CA SER A 208 -3.59 5.20 -1.68
C SER A 208 -4.73 4.19 -1.44
N GLY A 209 -5.06 3.84 -0.19
CA GLY A 209 -5.98 2.75 0.13
C GLY A 209 -7.36 2.91 -0.51
N GLU A 210 -8.04 4.03 -0.26
CA GLU A 210 -9.37 4.35 -0.82
C GLU A 210 -9.36 4.40 -2.36
N ALA A 211 -8.28 4.92 -2.97
CA ALA A 211 -8.18 4.99 -4.42
C ALA A 211 -8.04 3.59 -5.06
N VAL A 212 -7.36 2.68 -4.37
CA VAL A 212 -7.22 1.28 -4.80
C VAL A 212 -8.54 0.55 -4.66
N GLU A 213 -9.23 0.71 -3.54
CA GLU A 213 -10.55 0.15 -3.30
C GLU A 213 -11.53 0.55 -4.43
N LYS A 214 -11.70 1.84 -4.69
CA LYS A 214 -12.54 2.35 -5.81
C LYS A 214 -12.12 1.79 -7.16
N ARG A 215 -10.81 1.57 -7.37
CA ARG A 215 -10.32 0.98 -8.61
C ARG A 215 -10.69 -0.50 -8.72
N VAL A 216 -10.61 -1.26 -7.63
CA VAL A 216 -11.05 -2.66 -7.57
C VAL A 216 -12.54 -2.73 -7.87
N GLU A 217 -13.36 -1.95 -7.20
CA GLU A 217 -14.79 -1.85 -7.40
C GLU A 217 -15.15 -1.58 -8.88
N SER A 218 -14.54 -0.56 -9.46
CA SER A 218 -14.71 -0.23 -10.89
C SER A 218 -14.33 -1.37 -11.84
N LEU A 219 -13.37 -2.22 -11.48
CA LEU A 219 -12.98 -3.36 -12.31
C LEU A 219 -13.94 -4.55 -12.14
N LEU A 220 -14.43 -4.79 -10.92
CA LEU A 220 -15.46 -5.81 -10.67
C LEU A 220 -16.70 -5.52 -11.53
N ASP A 221 -17.14 -4.27 -11.58
CA ASP A 221 -18.28 -3.83 -12.40
C ASP A 221 -17.97 -3.94 -13.90
N LYS A 222 -16.81 -3.43 -14.31
CA LYS A 222 -16.41 -3.42 -15.72
C LYS A 222 -16.34 -4.81 -16.34
N TYR A 223 -15.89 -5.80 -15.58
CA TYR A 223 -15.73 -7.17 -16.06
C TYR A 223 -16.89 -8.08 -15.68
N ASP A 224 -17.91 -7.56 -14.99
CA ASP A 224 -19.08 -8.32 -14.48
C ASP A 224 -18.66 -9.53 -13.62
N ILE A 225 -17.70 -9.30 -12.72
CA ILE A 225 -17.10 -10.32 -11.85
C ILE A 225 -17.33 -10.07 -10.36
N ARG A 226 -18.36 -9.30 -9.98
CA ARG A 226 -18.74 -9.18 -8.55
C ARG A 226 -19.19 -10.52 -7.99
N ALA A 227 -18.91 -10.74 -6.72
CA ALA A 227 -19.51 -11.84 -5.98
C ALA A 227 -21.03 -11.69 -5.88
N SER A 228 -21.71 -12.79 -5.57
CA SER A 228 -23.13 -12.77 -5.22
C SER A 228 -23.33 -12.07 -3.86
N GLU A 229 -24.40 -11.30 -3.68
CA GLU A 229 -24.80 -10.72 -2.38
C GLU A 229 -25.08 -11.80 -1.30
N GLU A 230 -25.27 -13.06 -1.71
CA GLU A 230 -25.46 -14.20 -0.81
C GLU A 230 -24.14 -14.97 -0.58
N ASN A 231 -22.98 -14.45 -1.08
CA ASN A 231 -21.72 -15.13 -0.91
C ASN A 231 -21.26 -15.10 0.56
N ASP A 232 -20.93 -16.28 1.09
CA ASP A 232 -20.25 -16.40 2.39
C ASP A 232 -18.76 -16.10 2.22
N ALA A 233 -18.40 -14.84 2.31
CA ALA A 233 -17.06 -14.35 2.03
C ALA A 233 -16.02 -14.97 2.96
N GLN A 234 -14.96 -15.54 2.37
CA GLN A 234 -13.87 -16.20 3.08
C GLN A 234 -12.59 -15.37 3.04
N TYR A 235 -11.81 -15.40 4.12
CA TYR A 235 -10.58 -14.64 4.25
C TYR A 235 -9.42 -15.56 4.58
N GLU A 236 -8.45 -15.65 3.66
CA GLU A 236 -7.26 -16.48 3.80
C GLU A 236 -5.99 -15.62 3.90
N PHE A 237 -5.04 -16.03 4.73
CA PHE A 237 -3.74 -15.37 4.90
C PHE A 237 -2.62 -16.34 4.59
N LEU A 238 -1.73 -15.92 3.68
CA LEU A 238 -0.60 -16.69 3.17
C LEU A 238 0.71 -15.95 3.42
N THR A 239 1.77 -16.70 3.53
CA THR A 239 3.14 -16.15 3.59
C THR A 239 4.14 -17.19 3.09
N PHE A 240 5.33 -16.74 2.67
CA PHE A 240 6.50 -17.60 2.45
C PHE A 240 7.40 -17.69 3.69
N ALA A 241 7.04 -16.98 4.79
CA ALA A 241 7.65 -17.13 6.10
C ALA A 241 7.03 -18.32 6.87
N ASP A 242 7.06 -18.28 8.18
CA ASP A 242 6.53 -19.34 9.05
C ASP A 242 5.06 -19.11 9.47
N ASP A 243 4.53 -20.07 10.21
CA ASP A 243 3.15 -20.03 10.70
C ASP A 243 2.91 -18.92 11.74
N ASP A 244 3.92 -18.52 12.50
CA ASP A 244 3.81 -17.39 13.44
C ASP A 244 3.61 -16.09 12.67
N TYR A 245 4.36 -15.87 11.60
CA TYR A 245 4.18 -14.71 10.73
C TYR A 245 2.77 -14.68 10.11
N ARG A 246 2.26 -15.84 9.66
CA ARG A 246 0.89 -15.95 9.12
C ARG A 246 -0.16 -15.56 10.15
N GLU A 247 -0.04 -16.03 11.39
CA GLU A 247 -0.97 -15.71 12.47
C GLU A 247 -0.89 -14.22 12.85
N ARG A 248 0.28 -13.62 12.82
CA ARG A 248 0.46 -12.16 13.00
C ARG A 248 -0.20 -11.38 11.87
N LEU A 249 -0.11 -11.84 10.60
CA LEU A 249 -0.87 -11.24 9.48
C LEU A 249 -2.36 -11.23 9.78
N ARG A 250 -2.92 -12.38 10.20
CA ARG A 250 -4.34 -12.53 10.51
C ARG A 250 -4.77 -11.59 11.63
N ARG A 251 -4.07 -11.60 12.76
CA ARG A 251 -4.36 -10.71 13.89
C ARG A 251 -4.29 -9.24 13.49
N LYS A 252 -3.21 -8.84 12.82
CA LYS A 252 -3.04 -7.45 12.36
C LYS A 252 -4.12 -7.07 11.34
N ALA A 253 -4.62 -7.96 10.49
CA ALA A 253 -5.70 -7.69 9.55
C ALA A 253 -6.99 -7.27 10.26
N PHE A 254 -7.37 -7.98 11.31
CA PHE A 254 -8.60 -7.72 12.07
C PHE A 254 -8.43 -6.72 13.23
N GLY A 255 -7.21 -6.29 13.52
CA GLY A 255 -6.92 -5.33 14.58
C GLY A 255 -6.92 -5.95 15.98
N GLU A 256 -6.59 -7.25 16.06
CA GLU A 256 -6.46 -8.04 17.28
C GLU A 256 -5.06 -7.92 17.91
#